data_ced7b6aa2ce0d82ed5f15a8d76e75fd0
#
_entry.id   ced7b6aa2ce0d82ed5f15a8d76e75fd0
#
_cell.length_a   1.000
_cell.length_b   1.000
_cell.length_c   1.000
_cell.angle_alpha   90.00
_cell.angle_beta   90.00
_cell.angle_gamma   90.00
#
_symmetry.space_group_name_H-M   'P 1'
#
loop_
_entity.id
_entity.type
_entity.pdbx_description
1 polymer ?
#
loop_
_entity_poly.entity_id
_entity_poly.type
_entity_poly.pdbx_seq_one_letter_code
_entity_poly.pdbx_strand_id
1 'polypeptide(L)'
;MHIVSPTYLQKILGRLVKAGIVNSTASKEGGYTIAKRADEITIADIMDAVDETKFESVSGELAANLFENDPHVGKAEKMVEDAFHRSLAAMRSELAKITVEDLLEHDREINGSIDWEERLKKI
;
A
#
# COMPACT_ATOMS: atom_id res chain seq x y z
N MET A 1 10.96 0.99 -19.18
CA MET A 1 11.42 0.72 -17.80
C MET A 1 11.03 1.85 -16.87
N HIS A 2 10.38 1.55 -15.79
CA HIS A 2 10.07 2.55 -14.81
C HIS A 2 11.21 2.77 -13.89
N ILE A 3 11.68 3.99 -13.81
CA ILE A 3 12.70 4.40 -12.87
C ILE A 3 12.02 5.22 -11.78
N VAL A 4 11.90 4.63 -10.60
CA VAL A 4 11.42 5.35 -9.44
C VAL A 4 12.60 6.12 -8.85
N SER A 5 12.42 7.39 -8.52
CA SER A 5 13.50 8.18 -7.96
C SER A 5 13.93 7.61 -6.60
N PRO A 6 15.24 7.66 -6.27
CA PRO A 6 15.71 7.21 -4.96
C PRO A 6 15.02 7.92 -3.78
N THR A 7 14.73 9.19 -3.94
CA THR A 7 14.03 9.98 -2.92
C THR A 7 12.62 9.45 -2.66
N TYR A 8 11.91 9.09 -3.72
CA TYR A 8 10.56 8.54 -3.61
C TYR A 8 10.58 7.17 -2.94
N LEU A 9 11.53 6.31 -3.31
CA LEU A 9 11.70 5.00 -2.69
C LEU A 9 12.02 5.12 -1.20
N GLN A 10 12.89 6.04 -0.83
CA GLN A 10 13.20 6.29 0.59
C GLN A 10 11.96 6.73 1.36
N LYS A 11 11.11 7.53 0.74
CA LYS A 11 9.86 7.97 1.35
C LYS A 11 8.92 6.79 1.60
N ILE A 12 8.78 5.89 0.64
CA ILE A 12 7.95 4.69 0.77
C ILE A 12 8.52 3.77 1.85
N LEU A 13 9.83 3.52 1.82
CA LEU A 13 10.49 2.68 2.81
C LEU A 13 10.35 3.26 4.21
N GLY A 14 10.44 4.59 4.35
CA GLY A 14 10.21 5.27 5.62
C GLY A 14 8.81 5.03 6.17
N ARG A 15 7.82 4.98 5.32
CA ARG A 15 6.43 4.66 5.71
C ARG A 15 6.27 3.22 6.16
N LEU A 16 6.94 2.30 5.48
CA LEU A 16 6.93 0.89 5.86
C LEU A 16 7.62 0.68 7.21
N VAL A 17 8.70 1.42 7.47
CA VAL A 17 9.36 1.42 8.79
C VAL A 17 8.41 1.93 9.87
N LYS A 18 7.76 3.05 9.61
CA LYS A 18 6.82 3.66 10.54
C LYS A 18 5.64 2.74 10.84
N ALA A 19 5.20 1.98 9.86
CA ALA A 19 4.11 1.01 10.01
C ALA A 19 4.54 -0.29 10.70
N GLY A 20 5.84 -0.46 10.96
CA GLY A 20 6.36 -1.67 11.60
C GLY A 20 6.49 -2.87 10.69
N ILE A 21 6.45 -2.67 9.37
CA ILE A 21 6.57 -3.74 8.37
C ILE A 21 8.03 -4.03 8.06
N VAL A 22 8.86 -2.99 8.07
CA VAL A 22 10.27 -3.05 7.71
C VAL A 22 11.09 -2.40 8.82
N ASN A 23 12.27 -2.92 9.06
CA ASN A 23 13.27 -2.31 9.94
C ASN A 23 14.38 -1.69 9.10
N SER A 24 14.82 -0.51 9.51
CA SER A 24 16.00 0.14 8.95
C SER A 24 17.21 -0.30 9.76
N THR A 25 18.29 -0.70 9.09
CA THR A 25 19.54 -1.06 9.78
C THR A 25 20.48 0.14 9.84
N ALA A 26 21.10 0.33 11.03
CA ALA A 26 22.03 1.43 11.27
C ALA A 26 23.47 1.10 10.88
N SER A 27 23.73 -0.02 10.22
CA SER A 27 25.08 -0.41 9.82
C SER A 27 25.60 0.50 8.70
N LYS A 28 26.95 0.57 8.55
CA LYS A 28 27.59 1.34 7.50
C LYS A 28 27.13 0.95 6.09
N GLU A 29 26.75 -0.29 5.92
CA GLU A 29 26.24 -0.79 4.65
C GLU A 29 24.80 -0.35 4.39
N GLY A 30 24.09 0.06 5.44
CA GLY A 30 22.69 0.42 5.36
C GLY A 30 21.81 -0.76 4.98
N GLY A 31 20.54 -0.53 4.81
CA GLY A 31 19.61 -1.52 4.30
C GLY A 31 18.35 -1.63 5.13
N TYR A 32 17.49 -2.54 4.68
CA TYR A 32 16.19 -2.78 5.29
C TYR A 32 15.97 -4.28 5.44
N THR A 33 15.32 -4.66 6.52
CA THR A 33 14.92 -6.04 6.75
C THR A 33 13.45 -6.09 7.09
N ILE A 34 12.81 -7.23 6.84
CA ILE A 34 11.40 -7.39 7.19
C ILE A 34 11.27 -7.47 8.71
N ALA A 35 10.39 -6.65 9.29
CA ALA A 35 10.18 -6.59 10.73
C ALA A 35 9.25 -7.68 11.24
N LYS A 36 8.41 -8.23 10.35
CA LYS A 36 7.45 -9.28 10.66
C LYS A 36 7.70 -10.47 9.75
N ARG A 37 7.09 -11.60 10.07
CA ARG A 37 7.17 -12.77 9.19
C ARG A 37 6.49 -12.46 7.85
N ALA A 38 7.06 -12.97 6.77
CA ALA A 38 6.52 -12.75 5.43
C ALA A 38 5.08 -13.27 5.27
N ASP A 39 4.72 -14.31 6.00
CA ASP A 39 3.37 -14.87 5.99
C ASP A 39 2.36 -14.05 6.81
N GLU A 40 2.85 -13.08 7.60
CA GLU A 40 2.02 -12.18 8.39
C GLU A 40 1.81 -10.80 7.76
N ILE A 41 2.53 -10.51 6.68
CA ILE A 41 2.41 -9.24 5.97
C ILE A 41 1.57 -9.46 4.72
N THR A 42 0.45 -8.74 4.61
CA THR A 42 -0.41 -8.81 3.43
C THR A 42 -0.20 -7.60 2.53
N ILE A 43 -0.64 -7.72 1.27
CA ILE A 43 -0.61 -6.59 0.35
C ILE A 43 -1.50 -5.45 0.86
N ALA A 44 -2.59 -5.79 1.56
CA ALA A 44 -3.44 -4.78 2.19
C ALA A 44 -2.67 -3.96 3.25
N ASP A 45 -1.83 -4.63 4.06
CA ASP A 45 -1.00 -3.94 5.06
C ASP A 45 -0.03 -2.97 4.42
N ILE A 46 0.60 -3.39 3.31
CA ILE A 46 1.53 -2.55 2.56
C ILE A 46 0.80 -1.36 1.95
N MET A 47 -0.37 -1.59 1.37
CA MET A 47 -1.19 -0.54 0.79
C MET A 47 -1.58 0.50 1.84
N ASP A 48 -2.03 0.07 3.01
CA ASP A 48 -2.40 0.96 4.11
C ASP A 48 -1.20 1.80 4.58
N ALA A 49 -0.01 1.19 4.59
CA ALA A 49 1.20 1.88 5.04
C ALA A 49 1.66 2.97 4.06
N VAL A 50 1.52 2.74 2.76
CA VAL A 50 2.02 3.65 1.72
C VAL A 50 0.98 4.60 1.15
N ASP A 51 -0.30 4.36 1.43
CA ASP A 51 -1.38 5.18 0.89
C ASP A 51 -1.42 6.56 1.53
N GLU A 52 -1.13 7.57 0.73
CA GLU A 52 -1.19 8.98 1.15
C GLU A 52 -2.49 9.64 0.79
N THR A 53 -3.19 9.12 -0.21
CA THR A 53 -4.24 9.88 -0.87
C THR A 53 -5.54 9.90 -0.12
N LYS A 54 -5.74 8.96 0.81
CA LYS A 54 -7.00 8.85 1.54
C LYS A 54 -8.19 8.98 0.58
N PHE A 55 -8.38 7.97 -0.22
CA PHE A 55 -9.45 7.96 -1.22
C PHE A 55 -10.80 8.43 -0.70
N GLU A 56 -11.07 8.20 0.57
CA GLU A 56 -12.28 8.67 1.24
C GLU A 56 -12.42 10.20 1.20
N SER A 57 -11.32 10.91 1.44
CA SER A 57 -11.34 12.38 1.39
C SER A 57 -11.55 12.89 -0.02
N VAL A 58 -10.95 12.23 -1.01
CA VAL A 58 -11.09 12.63 -2.41
C VAL A 58 -12.53 12.48 -2.87
N SER A 59 -13.19 11.37 -2.53
CA SER A 59 -14.58 11.15 -2.92
C SER A 59 -15.52 12.17 -2.27
N GLY A 60 -15.29 12.49 -1.00
CA GLY A 60 -16.08 13.48 -0.28
C GLY A 60 -15.96 14.89 -0.86
N GLU A 61 -14.73 15.32 -1.16
CA GLU A 61 -14.48 16.61 -1.80
C GLU A 61 -15.11 16.71 -3.18
N LEU A 62 -14.98 15.65 -3.98
CA LEU A 62 -15.54 15.62 -5.31
C LEU A 62 -17.06 15.70 -5.26
N ALA A 63 -17.70 14.95 -4.38
CA ALA A 63 -19.14 14.99 -4.20
C ALA A 63 -19.60 16.36 -3.73
N ALA A 64 -18.93 16.97 -2.77
CA ALA A 64 -19.25 18.30 -2.28
C ALA A 64 -19.13 19.36 -3.38
N ASN A 65 -18.14 19.24 -4.26
CA ASN A 65 -17.94 20.18 -5.35
C ASN A 65 -18.94 20.03 -6.47
N LEU A 66 -19.37 18.79 -6.75
CA LEU A 66 -20.30 18.50 -7.84
C LEU A 66 -21.75 18.79 -7.50
N PHE A 67 -22.10 18.70 -6.21
CA PHE A 67 -23.50 18.69 -5.78
C PHE A 67 -23.81 19.72 -4.70
N GLU A 68 -23.34 20.95 -4.88
CA GLU A 68 -23.51 22.00 -3.89
C GLU A 68 -24.94 22.16 -3.40
N ASN A 69 -25.15 21.91 -2.12
CA ASN A 69 -26.32 22.36 -1.34
C ASN A 69 -27.72 21.96 -1.80
N ASP A 70 -27.88 20.96 -2.64
CA ASP A 70 -29.20 20.47 -3.02
C ASP A 70 -29.63 19.32 -2.10
N PRO A 71 -30.75 19.45 -1.34
CA PRO A 71 -31.22 18.38 -0.44
C PRO A 71 -31.56 17.07 -1.14
N HIS A 72 -31.93 17.12 -2.41
CA HIS A 72 -32.20 15.92 -3.21
C HIS A 72 -30.91 15.21 -3.62
N VAL A 73 -29.83 15.96 -3.75
CA VAL A 73 -28.54 15.46 -4.12
C VAL A 73 -27.84 14.76 -2.94
N GLY A 74 -28.18 15.13 -1.71
CA GLY A 74 -27.60 14.53 -0.51
C GLY A 74 -27.80 13.02 -0.42
N LYS A 75 -28.95 12.53 -0.87
CA LYS A 75 -29.23 11.07 -0.93
C LYS A 75 -28.39 10.39 -2.00
N ALA A 76 -28.28 10.99 -3.18
CA ALA A 76 -27.48 10.46 -4.28
C ALA A 76 -26.01 10.47 -3.91
N GLU A 77 -25.55 11.56 -3.31
CA GLU A 77 -24.17 11.67 -2.81
C GLU A 77 -23.86 10.56 -1.81
N LYS A 78 -24.75 10.33 -0.86
CA LYS A 78 -24.57 9.26 0.13
C LYS A 78 -24.54 7.88 -0.50
N MET A 79 -25.36 7.63 -1.51
CA MET A 79 -25.35 6.35 -2.23
C MET A 79 -24.01 6.10 -2.90
N VAL A 80 -23.45 7.11 -3.56
CA VAL A 80 -22.14 7.02 -4.22
C VAL A 80 -21.03 6.83 -3.19
N GLU A 81 -21.07 7.59 -2.12
CA GLU A 81 -20.09 7.51 -1.04
C GLU A 81 -20.10 6.12 -0.38
N ASP A 82 -21.28 5.60 -0.06
CA ASP A 82 -21.43 4.26 0.51
C ASP A 82 -20.93 3.17 -0.45
N ALA A 83 -21.23 3.29 -1.74
CA ALA A 83 -20.74 2.37 -2.76
C ALA A 83 -19.22 2.42 -2.89
N PHE A 84 -18.65 3.61 -2.81
CA PHE A 84 -17.20 3.81 -2.84
C PHE A 84 -16.53 3.15 -1.63
N HIS A 85 -17.08 3.35 -0.44
CA HIS A 85 -16.57 2.71 0.78
C HIS A 85 -16.63 1.18 0.70
N ARG A 86 -17.75 0.65 0.20
CA ARG A 86 -17.87 -0.80 -0.01
C ARG A 86 -16.86 -1.33 -1.02
N SER A 87 -16.60 -0.55 -2.07
CA SER A 87 -15.62 -0.90 -3.10
C SER A 87 -14.20 -0.94 -2.52
N LEU A 88 -13.85 0.04 -1.69
CA LEU A 88 -12.55 0.06 -1.00
C LEU A 88 -12.41 -1.12 -0.04
N ALA A 89 -13.46 -1.42 0.70
CA ALA A 89 -13.46 -2.56 1.62
C ALA A 89 -13.30 -3.89 0.88
N ALA A 90 -13.96 -4.04 -0.26
CA ALA A 90 -13.85 -5.24 -1.09
C ALA A 90 -12.44 -5.39 -1.67
N MET A 91 -11.85 -4.30 -2.17
CA MET A 91 -10.49 -4.29 -2.68
C MET A 91 -9.49 -4.67 -1.57
N ARG A 92 -9.64 -4.06 -0.41
CA ARG A 92 -8.77 -4.34 0.74
C ARG A 92 -8.88 -5.80 1.16
N SER A 93 -10.09 -6.34 1.19
CA SER A 93 -10.34 -7.75 1.53
C SER A 93 -9.65 -8.70 0.55
N GLU A 94 -9.67 -8.41 -0.73
CA GLU A 94 -8.96 -9.21 -1.74
C GLU A 94 -7.44 -9.13 -1.55
N LEU A 95 -6.92 -7.93 -1.33
CA LEU A 95 -5.48 -7.74 -1.13
C LEU A 95 -4.97 -8.34 0.20
N ALA A 96 -5.85 -8.47 1.19
CA ALA A 96 -5.51 -9.11 2.45
C ALA A 96 -5.35 -10.64 2.33
N LYS A 97 -5.76 -11.22 1.23
CA LYS A 97 -5.59 -12.67 0.97
C LYS A 97 -4.20 -13.02 0.45
N ILE A 98 -3.43 -12.04 0.02
CA ILE A 98 -2.11 -12.24 -0.56
C ILE A 98 -1.06 -11.77 0.44
N THR A 99 -0.16 -12.67 0.83
CA THR A 99 0.93 -12.36 1.75
C THR A 99 2.23 -12.14 0.97
N VAL A 100 3.20 -11.54 1.64
CA VAL A 100 4.56 -11.41 1.08
C VAL A 100 5.15 -12.79 0.83
N GLU A 101 4.88 -13.77 1.70
CA GLU A 101 5.34 -15.15 1.50
C GLU A 101 4.80 -15.74 0.21
N ASP A 102 3.53 -15.50 -0.11
CA ASP A 102 2.93 -15.97 -1.37
C ASP A 102 3.69 -15.43 -2.58
N LEU A 103 4.08 -14.17 -2.55
CA LEU A 103 4.84 -13.54 -3.62
C LEU A 103 6.25 -14.13 -3.73
N LEU A 104 6.89 -14.39 -2.60
CA LEU A 104 8.23 -14.98 -2.57
C LEU A 104 8.22 -16.42 -3.10
N GLU A 105 7.22 -17.19 -2.75
CA GLU A 105 7.05 -18.55 -3.24
C GLU A 105 6.86 -18.58 -4.75
N HIS A 106 5.99 -17.74 -5.27
CA HIS A 106 5.74 -17.63 -6.69
C HIS A 106 7.02 -17.27 -7.47
N ASP A 107 7.79 -16.34 -6.93
CA ASP A 107 9.03 -15.91 -7.54
C ASP A 107 10.09 -17.02 -7.53
N ARG A 108 10.16 -17.82 -6.47
CA ARG A 108 11.05 -18.98 -6.38
C ARG A 108 10.69 -20.04 -7.43
N GLU A 109 9.41 -20.25 -7.69
CA GLU A 109 8.94 -21.19 -8.71
C GLU A 109 9.38 -20.77 -10.12
N ILE A 110 9.37 -19.49 -10.41
CA ILE A 110 9.70 -18.96 -11.73
C ILE A 110 11.20 -18.74 -11.90
N ASN A 111 11.85 -18.11 -10.93
CA ASN A 111 13.21 -17.58 -11.06
C ASN A 111 14.24 -18.23 -10.13
N GLY A 112 13.83 -19.17 -9.30
CA GLY A 112 14.68 -19.73 -8.27
C GLY A 112 14.82 -18.77 -7.09
N SER A 113 15.80 -19.01 -6.21
CA SER A 113 15.94 -18.18 -5.03
C SER A 113 16.48 -16.80 -5.39
N ILE A 114 15.84 -15.77 -4.86
CA ILE A 114 16.23 -14.38 -5.08
C ILE A 114 16.87 -13.84 -3.82
N ASP A 115 18.02 -13.18 -3.98
CA ASP A 115 18.63 -12.45 -2.88
C ASP A 115 18.00 -11.06 -2.78
N TRP A 116 16.96 -10.97 -1.95
CA TRP A 116 16.24 -9.73 -1.73
C TRP A 116 17.07 -8.68 -1.01
N GLU A 117 18.01 -9.11 -0.15
CA GLU A 117 18.90 -8.18 0.52
C GLU A 117 19.78 -7.45 -0.49
N GLU A 118 20.33 -8.20 -1.44
CA GLU A 118 21.15 -7.61 -2.49
C GLU A 118 20.33 -6.67 -3.38
N ARG A 119 19.11 -7.08 -3.74
CA ARG A 119 18.22 -6.23 -4.54
C ARG A 119 17.85 -4.94 -3.84
N LEU A 120 17.55 -5.01 -2.55
CA LEU A 120 17.21 -3.82 -1.77
C LEU A 120 18.40 -2.87 -1.60
N LYS A 121 19.62 -3.38 -1.56
CA LYS A 121 20.82 -2.56 -1.50
C LYS A 121 21.04 -1.72 -2.76
N LYS A 122 20.49 -2.14 -3.89
CA LYS A 122 20.58 -1.41 -5.17
C LYS A 122 19.56 -0.28 -5.29
N ILE A 123 18.68 -0.16 -4.35
CA ILE A 123 17.72 0.93 -4.25
C ILE A 123 18.35 2.07 -3.44
#